data_c5a9c50f06cc8e359bc997254b286e43
#
_entry.id   c5a9c50f06cc8e359bc997254b286e43
#
_cell.length_a   1.000
_cell.length_b   1.000
_cell.length_c   1.000
_cell.angle_alpha   90.00
_cell.angle_beta   90.00
_cell.angle_gamma   90.00
#
_symmetry.space_group_name_H-M   'P 1'
#
loop_
_entity.id
_entity.type
_entity.pdbx_description
1 polymer ?
#
loop_
_entity_poly.entity_id
_entity_poly.type
_entity_poly.pdbx_seq_one_letter_code
_entity_poly.pdbx_strand_id
1 'polypeptide(L)'
;LTAAPQELLSVAAAPFQKMAAVVSGGVASLWEKYTSIDDVMAENETLKAENAELRQQMVDYDRVKAENQAYKALESIQSQRPEMSYLSSFVIGRDPLDSFYGFTLDRGTLDGVAVNDAVVSDQGYLLGMVVEAEPTSCKVMTILHPNFNAAGVVSRTRDNGIVTGSSEYAADGLCVLTNLARNTLTEKSDQVVTTGLGGVFPADLLVGVVQELVPEVSGKSTIAVIKPGTDPRTVRHAFIITSF
;
A
#
# COMPACT_ATOMS: atom_id res chain seq x y z
N LEU A 1 55.59 -18.99 88.23
CA LEU A 1 54.24 -19.17 88.75
C LEU A 1 53.28 -18.53 87.76
N THR A 2 52.36 -19.37 87.18
CA THR A 2 51.14 -19.04 86.42
C THR A 2 51.26 -18.27 85.11
N ALA A 3 51.51 -19.02 84.04
CA ALA A 3 51.07 -18.58 82.68
C ALA A 3 49.65 -19.14 82.44
N ALA A 4 48.70 -18.26 82.29
CA ALA A 4 47.29 -18.53 82.03
C ALA A 4 47.01 -18.83 80.56
N PRO A 5 45.92 -19.48 80.20
CA PRO A 5 45.67 -20.10 78.94
C PRO A 5 45.03 -19.10 77.96
N GLN A 6 45.83 -18.35 77.15
CA GLN A 6 45.33 -17.51 76.09
C GLN A 6 45.28 -18.23 74.71
N GLU A 7 45.90 -19.40 74.61
CA GLU A 7 45.94 -20.12 73.30
C GLU A 7 44.70 -20.98 73.05
N LEU A 8 43.87 -21.32 74.03
CA LEU A 8 42.68 -22.14 73.81
C LEU A 8 41.48 -21.34 73.30
N LEU A 9 41.45 -20.02 73.51
CA LEU A 9 40.36 -19.16 73.03
C LEU A 9 40.51 -18.80 71.48
N SER A 10 41.74 -18.81 70.96
CA SER A 10 42.02 -18.52 69.58
C SER A 10 41.63 -19.68 68.64
N VAL A 11 41.71 -20.91 69.07
CA VAL A 11 41.38 -22.09 68.26
C VAL A 11 39.86 -22.32 68.15
N ALA A 12 39.10 -21.84 69.12
CA ALA A 12 37.61 -21.95 69.06
C ALA A 12 36.96 -20.81 68.28
N ALA A 13 37.62 -19.65 68.12
CA ALA A 13 37.09 -18.49 67.40
C ALA A 13 37.30 -18.56 65.87
N ALA A 14 38.29 -19.30 65.40
CA ALA A 14 38.64 -19.41 63.99
C ALA A 14 37.52 -20.01 63.10
N PRO A 15 36.75 -21.05 63.51
CA PRO A 15 35.67 -21.55 62.67
C PRO A 15 34.48 -20.60 62.63
N PHE A 16 34.19 -19.82 63.64
CA PHE A 16 33.10 -18.86 63.67
C PHE A 16 33.37 -17.65 62.81
N GLN A 17 34.61 -17.14 62.70
CA GLN A 17 34.98 -16.08 61.84
C GLN A 17 34.96 -16.51 60.38
N LYS A 18 35.32 -17.75 60.05
CA LYS A 18 35.22 -18.28 58.69
C LYS A 18 33.75 -18.48 58.25
N MET A 19 32.87 -18.94 59.17
CA MET A 19 31.45 -19.04 58.85
C MET A 19 30.79 -17.66 58.70
N ALA A 20 31.14 -16.67 59.51
CA ALA A 20 30.61 -15.32 59.37
C ALA A 20 31.04 -14.67 58.04
N ALA A 21 32.28 -14.88 57.59
CA ALA A 21 32.80 -14.37 56.31
C ALA A 21 32.12 -15.06 55.09
N VAL A 22 31.85 -16.36 55.18
CA VAL A 22 31.14 -17.10 54.12
C VAL A 22 29.67 -16.70 54.04
N VAL A 23 28.99 -16.49 55.13
CA VAL A 23 27.61 -16.04 55.15
C VAL A 23 27.46 -14.60 54.72
N SER A 24 28.36 -13.70 55.16
CA SER A 24 28.32 -12.29 54.72
C SER A 24 28.66 -12.12 53.23
N GLY A 25 29.58 -12.91 52.67
CA GLY A 25 29.91 -12.91 51.23
C GLY A 25 28.76 -13.48 50.39
N GLY A 26 28.09 -14.52 50.86
CA GLY A 26 26.94 -15.11 50.19
C GLY A 26 25.71 -14.20 50.17
N VAL A 27 25.44 -13.50 51.25
CA VAL A 27 24.33 -12.56 51.35
C VAL A 27 24.60 -11.31 50.50
N ALA A 28 25.81 -10.76 50.51
CA ALA A 28 26.18 -9.61 49.68
C ALA A 28 26.04 -9.91 48.18
N SER A 29 26.49 -11.08 47.71
CA SER A 29 26.36 -11.51 46.32
C SER A 29 24.91 -11.79 45.88
N LEU A 30 24.06 -12.20 46.79
CA LEU A 30 22.62 -12.35 46.52
C LEU A 30 21.91 -11.00 46.46
N TRP A 31 22.25 -10.04 47.29
CA TRP A 31 21.74 -8.67 47.22
C TRP A 31 22.17 -7.97 45.94
N GLU A 32 23.41 -8.10 45.54
CA GLU A 32 23.95 -7.55 44.29
C GLU A 32 23.24 -8.15 43.05
N LYS A 33 22.94 -9.45 43.07
CA LYS A 33 22.12 -10.09 42.02
C LYS A 33 20.66 -9.63 42.03
N TYR A 34 20.09 -9.38 43.20
CA TYR A 34 18.69 -8.94 43.31
C TYR A 34 18.53 -7.49 42.78
N THR A 35 19.44 -6.59 43.17
CA THR A 35 19.44 -5.20 42.66
C THR A 35 19.70 -5.15 41.14
N SER A 36 20.61 -6.01 40.61
CA SER A 36 20.85 -6.08 39.19
C SER A 36 19.67 -6.61 38.38
N ILE A 37 18.81 -7.47 38.96
CA ILE A 37 17.59 -7.94 38.30
C ILE A 37 16.55 -6.82 38.23
N ASP A 38 16.39 -6.05 39.30
CA ASP A 38 15.45 -4.92 39.33
C ASP A 38 15.90 -3.83 38.34
N ASP A 39 17.20 -3.54 38.25
CA ASP A 39 17.79 -2.61 37.30
C ASP A 39 17.57 -3.07 35.82
N VAL A 40 17.81 -4.36 35.55
CA VAL A 40 17.58 -4.95 34.23
C VAL A 40 16.08 -4.98 33.87
N MET A 41 15.20 -5.22 34.85
CA MET A 41 13.75 -5.13 34.64
C MET A 41 13.33 -3.71 34.33
N ALA A 42 13.81 -2.71 35.06
CA ALA A 42 13.55 -1.30 34.81
C ALA A 42 14.05 -0.85 33.42
N GLU A 43 15.28 -1.27 33.07
CA GLU A 43 15.85 -1.00 31.73
C GLU A 43 15.02 -1.68 30.62
N ASN A 44 14.59 -2.92 30.85
CA ASN A 44 13.73 -3.63 29.88
C ASN A 44 12.38 -2.94 29.66
N GLU A 45 11.75 -2.43 30.72
CA GLU A 45 10.50 -1.64 30.60
C GLU A 45 10.75 -0.31 29.88
N THR A 46 11.86 0.37 30.16
CA THR A 46 12.26 1.60 29.47
C THR A 46 12.50 1.33 27.99
N LEU A 47 13.25 0.29 27.64
CA LEU A 47 13.52 -0.12 26.27
C LEU A 47 12.25 -0.54 25.52
N LYS A 48 11.29 -1.18 26.20
CA LYS A 48 9.98 -1.49 25.60
C LYS A 48 9.19 -0.22 25.31
N ALA A 49 9.19 0.74 26.22
CA ALA A 49 8.52 2.03 26.02
C ALA A 49 9.14 2.82 24.86
N GLU A 50 10.48 2.91 24.82
CA GLU A 50 11.21 3.53 23.72
C GLU A 50 10.95 2.82 22.36
N ASN A 51 10.92 1.48 22.35
CA ASN A 51 10.57 0.73 21.15
C ASN A 51 9.14 1.00 20.70
N ALA A 52 8.19 1.14 21.61
CA ALA A 52 6.81 1.48 21.26
C ALA A 52 6.71 2.89 20.68
N GLU A 53 7.41 3.85 21.29
CA GLU A 53 7.48 5.22 20.80
C GLU A 53 8.15 5.31 19.40
N LEU A 54 9.29 4.65 19.23
CA LEU A 54 9.98 4.60 17.92
C LEU A 54 9.12 3.97 16.83
N ARG A 55 8.37 2.92 17.15
CA ARG A 55 7.42 2.32 16.21
C ARG A 55 6.31 3.29 15.83
N GLN A 56 5.79 4.05 16.79
CA GLN A 56 4.78 5.08 16.52
C GLN A 56 5.35 6.18 15.61
N GLN A 57 6.57 6.65 15.90
CA GLN A 57 7.25 7.65 15.06
C GLN A 57 7.51 7.13 13.65
N MET A 58 7.84 5.84 13.47
CA MET A 58 7.99 5.23 12.14
C MET A 58 6.67 5.24 11.36
N VAL A 59 5.54 4.91 12.00
CA VAL A 59 4.22 4.96 11.34
C VAL A 59 3.88 6.39 10.91
N ASP A 60 4.12 7.38 11.78
CA ASP A 60 3.88 8.78 11.45
C ASP A 60 4.80 9.29 10.33
N TYR A 61 6.08 8.89 10.36
CA TYR A 61 7.03 9.20 9.29
C TYR A 61 6.60 8.62 7.94
N ASP A 62 6.20 7.35 7.92
CA ASP A 62 5.76 6.69 6.69
C ASP A 62 4.49 7.35 6.12
N ARG A 63 3.56 7.78 6.99
CA ARG A 63 2.39 8.55 6.57
C ARG A 63 2.77 9.88 5.93
N VAL A 64 3.57 10.70 6.61
CA VAL A 64 4.01 12.00 6.09
C VAL A 64 4.80 11.85 4.78
N LYS A 65 5.62 10.80 4.70
CA LYS A 65 6.36 10.48 3.48
C LYS A 65 5.43 10.13 2.32
N ALA A 66 4.41 9.32 2.56
CA ALA A 66 3.41 8.95 1.55
C ALA A 66 2.63 10.19 1.07
N GLU A 67 2.19 11.07 2.00
CA GLU A 67 1.55 12.34 1.67
C GLU A 67 2.45 13.25 0.81
N ASN A 68 3.73 13.36 1.16
CA ASN A 68 4.69 14.18 0.39
C ASN A 68 4.92 13.62 -1.02
N GLN A 69 4.97 12.29 -1.15
CA GLN A 69 5.05 11.62 -2.46
C GLN A 69 3.79 11.87 -3.30
N ALA A 70 2.61 11.82 -2.68
CA ALA A 70 1.35 12.12 -3.34
C ALA A 70 1.30 13.57 -3.86
N TYR A 71 1.74 14.55 -3.07
CA TYR A 71 1.82 15.95 -3.52
C TYR A 71 2.77 16.15 -4.70
N LYS A 72 3.94 15.51 -4.68
CA LYS A 72 4.90 15.56 -5.80
C LYS A 72 4.35 14.91 -7.07
N ALA A 73 3.64 13.79 -6.92
CA ALA A 73 2.97 13.12 -8.04
C ALA A 73 1.85 14.01 -8.61
N LEU A 74 1.05 14.66 -7.76
CA LEU A 74 0.02 15.62 -8.18
C LEU A 74 0.62 16.76 -9.00
N GLU A 75 1.67 17.41 -8.51
CA GLU A 75 2.38 18.48 -9.22
C GLU A 75 2.89 18.00 -10.59
N SER A 76 3.45 16.80 -10.65
CA SER A 76 3.94 16.19 -11.89
C SER A 76 2.82 15.95 -12.90
N ILE A 77 1.70 15.37 -12.49
CA ILE A 77 0.55 15.07 -13.37
C ILE A 77 -0.12 16.38 -13.82
N GLN A 78 -0.34 17.30 -12.89
CA GLN A 78 -0.98 18.58 -13.18
C GLN A 78 -0.13 19.46 -14.12
N SER A 79 1.20 19.39 -14.02
CA SER A 79 2.09 20.10 -14.96
C SER A 79 2.03 19.54 -16.38
N GLN A 80 1.73 18.25 -16.55
CA GLN A 80 1.59 17.60 -17.87
C GLN A 80 0.24 17.89 -18.51
N ARG A 81 -0.82 18.09 -17.70
CA ARG A 81 -2.20 18.31 -18.16
C ARG A 81 -2.89 19.37 -17.30
N PRO A 82 -2.53 20.64 -17.48
CA PRO A 82 -3.05 21.74 -16.67
C PRO A 82 -4.55 22.00 -16.87
N GLU A 83 -5.14 21.48 -17.94
CA GLU A 83 -6.57 21.58 -18.26
C GLU A 83 -7.44 20.69 -17.36
N MET A 84 -6.86 19.71 -16.69
CA MET A 84 -7.59 18.77 -15.84
C MET A 84 -7.49 19.16 -14.36
N SER A 85 -8.58 18.97 -13.64
CA SER A 85 -8.60 19.12 -12.18
C SER A 85 -8.46 17.77 -11.51
N TYR A 86 -7.43 17.63 -10.67
CA TYR A 86 -7.13 16.41 -9.94
C TYR A 86 -7.37 16.58 -8.45
N LEU A 87 -8.07 15.64 -7.86
CA LEU A 87 -8.29 15.54 -6.42
C LEU A 87 -7.51 14.34 -5.87
N SER A 88 -6.56 14.62 -4.98
CA SER A 88 -5.77 13.59 -4.30
C SER A 88 -6.62 12.83 -3.29
N SER A 89 -6.54 11.50 -3.28
CA SER A 89 -7.35 10.62 -2.43
C SER A 89 -6.60 9.35 -2.03
N PHE A 90 -6.93 8.82 -0.85
CA PHE A 90 -6.36 7.57 -0.33
C PHE A 90 -7.41 6.46 -0.31
N VAL A 91 -6.95 5.23 -0.53
CA VAL A 91 -7.80 4.05 -0.41
C VAL A 91 -8.02 3.75 1.08
N ILE A 92 -9.28 3.83 1.51
CA ILE A 92 -9.71 3.58 2.90
C ILE A 92 -10.39 2.23 3.08
N GLY A 93 -10.80 1.57 2.00
CA GLY A 93 -11.48 0.27 2.07
C GLY A 93 -11.38 -0.52 0.79
N ARG A 94 -11.41 -1.85 0.94
CA ARG A 94 -11.55 -2.83 -0.14
C ARG A 94 -12.45 -3.95 0.35
N ASP A 95 -13.32 -4.45 -0.52
CA ASP A 95 -14.09 -5.66 -0.24
C ASP A 95 -13.24 -6.89 -0.61
N PRO A 96 -12.88 -7.74 0.37
CA PRO A 96 -12.10 -8.96 0.09
C PRO A 96 -12.84 -9.98 -0.78
N LEU A 97 -14.17 -9.88 -0.88
CA LEU A 97 -15.02 -10.78 -1.68
C LEU A 97 -15.21 -10.25 -3.10
N ASP A 98 -14.83 -9.01 -3.39
CA ASP A 98 -14.90 -8.46 -4.74
C ASP A 98 -13.77 -9.01 -5.61
N SER A 99 -14.12 -9.88 -6.53
CA SER A 99 -13.20 -10.49 -7.50
C SER A 99 -12.60 -9.50 -8.51
N PHE A 100 -13.10 -8.28 -8.56
CA PHE A 100 -12.65 -7.24 -9.49
C PHE A 100 -11.92 -6.09 -8.79
N TYR A 101 -11.67 -6.25 -7.48
CA TYR A 101 -10.79 -5.37 -6.70
C TYR A 101 -11.23 -3.91 -6.65
N GLY A 102 -12.53 -3.64 -6.62
CA GLY A 102 -13.08 -2.33 -6.33
C GLY A 102 -12.58 -1.80 -4.99
N PHE A 103 -12.51 -0.49 -4.85
CA PHE A 103 -12.02 0.14 -3.64
C PHE A 103 -12.77 1.43 -3.30
N THR A 104 -12.69 1.83 -2.04
CA THR A 104 -13.29 3.06 -1.53
C THR A 104 -12.19 4.09 -1.27
N LEU A 105 -12.44 5.33 -1.69
CA LEU A 105 -11.58 6.49 -1.49
C LEU A 105 -12.14 7.42 -0.42
N ASP A 106 -11.26 8.18 0.24
CA ASP A 106 -11.55 9.13 1.33
C ASP A 106 -12.03 10.51 0.83
N ARG A 107 -12.56 10.60 -0.38
CA ARG A 107 -13.11 11.81 -0.98
C ARG A 107 -14.50 11.54 -1.52
N GLY A 108 -15.38 12.54 -1.36
CA GLY A 108 -16.78 12.39 -1.72
C GLY A 108 -17.38 13.64 -2.37
N THR A 109 -18.72 13.71 -2.37
CA THR A 109 -19.43 14.83 -3.00
C THR A 109 -19.12 16.17 -2.37
N LEU A 110 -18.75 16.22 -1.09
CA LEU A 110 -18.30 17.47 -0.43
C LEU A 110 -16.98 18.00 -0.98
N ASP A 111 -16.15 17.12 -1.54
CA ASP A 111 -14.88 17.47 -2.19
C ASP A 111 -15.05 17.72 -3.70
N GLY A 112 -16.27 17.59 -4.24
CA GLY A 112 -16.57 17.82 -5.66
C GLY A 112 -16.55 16.55 -6.49
N VAL A 113 -16.48 15.35 -5.88
CA VAL A 113 -16.51 14.06 -6.59
C VAL A 113 -17.91 13.77 -7.12
N ALA A 114 -18.01 13.33 -8.36
CA ALA A 114 -19.22 12.91 -9.02
C ALA A 114 -19.13 11.46 -9.52
N VAL A 115 -20.29 10.84 -9.72
CA VAL A 115 -20.38 9.53 -10.38
C VAL A 115 -19.89 9.68 -11.83
N ASN A 116 -19.14 8.73 -12.31
CA ASN A 116 -18.42 8.65 -13.59
C ASN A 116 -17.09 9.44 -13.63
N ASP A 117 -16.66 10.09 -12.56
CA ASP A 117 -15.32 10.68 -12.51
C ASP A 117 -14.26 9.59 -12.73
N ALA A 118 -13.28 9.90 -13.58
CA ALA A 118 -12.17 8.99 -13.84
C ALA A 118 -11.20 8.96 -12.68
N VAL A 119 -10.68 7.78 -12.36
CA VAL A 119 -9.68 7.59 -11.30
C VAL A 119 -8.38 7.09 -11.91
N VAL A 120 -7.28 7.80 -11.61
CA VAL A 120 -5.95 7.50 -12.14
C VAL A 120 -4.92 7.29 -11.02
N SER A 121 -3.84 6.59 -11.34
CA SER A 121 -2.72 6.40 -10.42
C SER A 121 -1.84 7.65 -10.33
N ASP A 122 -0.86 7.60 -9.42
CA ASP A 122 0.21 8.59 -9.27
C ASP A 122 1.10 8.75 -10.52
N GLN A 123 1.05 7.79 -11.44
CA GLN A 123 1.76 7.81 -12.71
C GLN A 123 0.85 8.17 -13.90
N GLY A 124 -0.43 8.51 -13.65
CA GLY A 124 -1.40 8.90 -14.67
C GLY A 124 -2.06 7.73 -15.42
N TYR A 125 -1.90 6.49 -14.94
CA TYR A 125 -2.60 5.33 -15.51
C TYR A 125 -4.03 5.23 -15.00
N LEU A 126 -4.95 4.93 -15.91
CA LEU A 126 -6.36 4.70 -15.59
C LEU A 126 -6.52 3.49 -14.67
N LEU A 127 -7.19 3.70 -13.54
CA LEU A 127 -7.48 2.66 -12.54
C LEU A 127 -8.93 2.21 -12.58
N GLY A 128 -9.84 3.13 -12.91
CA GLY A 128 -11.27 2.88 -12.88
C GLY A 128 -12.11 4.15 -12.99
N MET A 129 -13.32 4.07 -12.48
CA MET A 129 -14.27 5.18 -12.40
C MET A 129 -15.08 5.14 -11.11
N VAL A 130 -15.54 6.30 -10.66
CA VAL A 130 -16.45 6.43 -9.52
C VAL A 130 -17.83 5.91 -9.92
N VAL A 131 -18.36 4.93 -9.17
CA VAL A 131 -19.68 4.37 -9.37
C VAL A 131 -20.70 4.78 -8.32
N GLU A 132 -20.23 5.17 -7.14
CA GLU A 132 -21.05 5.66 -6.03
C GLU A 132 -20.28 6.77 -5.31
N ALA A 133 -20.92 7.91 -5.11
CA ALA A 133 -20.33 9.05 -4.40
C ALA A 133 -21.17 9.41 -3.18
N GLU A 134 -20.62 9.23 -2.00
CA GLU A 134 -21.15 9.60 -0.70
C GLU A 134 -20.58 10.98 -0.28
N PRO A 135 -21.06 11.60 0.81
CA PRO A 135 -20.56 12.93 1.21
C PRO A 135 -19.05 13.01 1.42
N THR A 136 -18.43 11.99 2.05
CA THR A 136 -17.01 11.99 2.44
C THR A 136 -16.20 10.83 1.86
N SER A 137 -16.81 10.00 1.04
CA SER A 137 -16.17 8.85 0.41
C SER A 137 -16.77 8.55 -0.96
N CYS A 138 -16.07 7.80 -1.78
CA CYS A 138 -16.61 7.28 -3.04
C CYS A 138 -16.13 5.86 -3.32
N LYS A 139 -16.96 5.08 -4.01
CA LYS A 139 -16.61 3.74 -4.48
C LYS A 139 -16.12 3.78 -5.92
N VAL A 140 -15.04 3.09 -6.18
CA VAL A 140 -14.39 3.00 -7.48
C VAL A 140 -14.56 1.58 -8.04
N MET A 141 -15.12 1.48 -9.23
CA MET A 141 -15.10 0.29 -10.05
C MET A 141 -13.82 0.30 -10.88
N THR A 142 -13.01 -0.75 -10.75
CA THR A 142 -11.73 -0.84 -11.45
C THR A 142 -11.88 -1.20 -12.92
N ILE A 143 -10.84 -0.96 -13.71
CA ILE A 143 -10.75 -1.40 -15.11
C ILE A 143 -10.76 -2.93 -15.27
N LEU A 144 -10.65 -3.69 -14.17
CA LEU A 144 -10.73 -5.15 -14.17
C LEU A 144 -12.19 -5.67 -14.13
N HIS A 145 -13.15 -4.79 -13.83
CA HIS A 145 -14.55 -5.16 -13.71
C HIS A 145 -15.22 -5.30 -15.09
N PRO A 146 -15.99 -6.37 -15.38
CA PRO A 146 -16.62 -6.59 -16.69
C PRO A 146 -17.64 -5.51 -17.11
N ASN A 147 -18.21 -4.78 -16.14
CA ASN A 147 -19.12 -3.67 -16.43
C ASN A 147 -18.38 -2.34 -16.65
N PHE A 148 -17.05 -2.30 -16.45
CA PHE A 148 -16.26 -1.14 -16.80
C PHE A 148 -16.15 -1.06 -18.32
N ASN A 149 -16.40 0.13 -18.90
CA ASN A 149 -16.28 0.35 -20.32
C ASN A 149 -15.69 1.73 -20.60
N ALA A 150 -14.54 1.76 -21.26
CA ALA A 150 -13.93 2.99 -21.71
C ALA A 150 -13.55 2.85 -23.22
N ALA A 151 -13.84 3.86 -24.00
CA ALA A 151 -13.39 3.88 -25.38
C ALA A 151 -11.86 4.01 -25.43
N GLY A 152 -11.20 3.00 -25.99
CA GLY A 152 -9.74 2.90 -26.08
C GLY A 152 -9.22 2.86 -27.50
N VAL A 153 -7.95 3.21 -27.65
CA VAL A 153 -7.23 3.16 -28.93
C VAL A 153 -5.81 2.68 -28.70
N VAL A 154 -5.32 1.86 -29.62
CA VAL A 154 -3.91 1.49 -29.68
C VAL A 154 -3.13 2.65 -30.25
N SER A 155 -2.15 3.19 -29.53
CA SER A 155 -1.47 4.44 -29.90
C SER A 155 -0.75 4.35 -31.26
N ARG A 156 -0.13 3.20 -31.60
CA ARG A 156 0.64 3.00 -32.80
C ARG A 156 -0.24 2.76 -34.04
N THR A 157 -1.18 1.85 -33.94
CA THR A 157 -2.01 1.41 -35.10
C THR A 157 -3.27 2.24 -35.26
N ARG A 158 -3.67 3.00 -34.23
CA ARG A 158 -4.93 3.75 -34.15
C ARG A 158 -6.18 2.87 -34.23
N ASP A 159 -6.01 1.57 -33.95
CA ASP A 159 -7.13 0.64 -33.83
C ASP A 159 -7.97 0.97 -32.60
N ASN A 160 -9.25 1.20 -32.82
CA ASN A 160 -10.20 1.53 -31.75
C ASN A 160 -10.84 0.27 -31.18
N GLY A 161 -11.15 0.30 -29.90
CA GLY A 161 -11.85 -0.75 -29.20
C GLY A 161 -12.48 -0.26 -27.90
N ILE A 162 -12.95 -1.18 -27.10
CA ILE A 162 -13.50 -0.90 -25.76
C ILE A 162 -12.60 -1.57 -24.73
N VAL A 163 -12.02 -0.77 -23.85
CA VAL A 163 -11.32 -1.26 -22.66
C VAL A 163 -12.37 -1.71 -21.66
N THR A 164 -12.31 -2.97 -21.25
CA THR A 164 -13.21 -3.56 -20.27
C THR A 164 -12.47 -4.61 -19.42
N GLY A 165 -13.04 -4.96 -18.27
CA GLY A 165 -12.53 -6.07 -17.48
C GLY A 165 -13.04 -7.41 -18.00
N SER A 166 -12.42 -8.47 -17.53
CA SER A 166 -12.83 -9.84 -17.85
C SER A 166 -12.68 -10.73 -16.62
N SER A 167 -13.70 -11.53 -16.31
CA SER A 167 -13.64 -12.50 -15.21
C SER A 167 -12.51 -13.52 -15.37
N GLU A 168 -12.07 -13.77 -16.61
CA GLU A 168 -10.97 -14.69 -16.91
C GLU A 168 -9.62 -14.11 -16.52
N TYR A 169 -9.42 -12.79 -16.71
CA TYR A 169 -8.12 -12.13 -16.55
C TYR A 169 -8.00 -11.25 -15.30
N ALA A 170 -9.12 -10.98 -14.61
CA ALA A 170 -9.13 -10.08 -13.45
C ALA A 170 -8.23 -10.56 -12.30
N ALA A 171 -8.18 -11.88 -12.05
CA ALA A 171 -7.34 -12.47 -11.00
C ALA A 171 -5.84 -12.22 -11.26
N ASP A 172 -5.44 -12.16 -12.53
CA ASP A 172 -4.06 -11.84 -12.94
C ASP A 172 -3.79 -10.33 -13.02
N GLY A 173 -4.82 -9.50 -12.75
CA GLY A 173 -4.72 -8.04 -12.80
C GLY A 173 -4.68 -7.49 -14.22
N LEU A 174 -5.25 -8.22 -15.18
CA LEU A 174 -5.29 -7.85 -16.59
C LEU A 174 -6.70 -7.40 -16.99
N CYS A 175 -6.78 -6.48 -17.94
CA CYS A 175 -8.02 -6.09 -18.61
C CYS A 175 -7.91 -6.37 -20.11
N VAL A 176 -8.94 -6.08 -20.87
CA VAL A 176 -8.96 -6.38 -22.31
C VAL A 176 -9.41 -5.17 -23.12
N LEU A 177 -8.88 -5.07 -24.33
CA LEU A 177 -9.41 -4.19 -25.39
C LEU A 177 -10.14 -5.07 -26.39
N THR A 178 -11.46 -4.94 -26.44
CA THR A 178 -12.34 -5.72 -27.30
C THR A 178 -12.65 -4.99 -28.61
N ASN A 179 -13.30 -5.69 -29.54
CA ASN A 179 -13.76 -5.13 -30.82
C ASN A 179 -12.63 -4.67 -31.78
N LEU A 180 -11.41 -5.17 -31.63
CA LEU A 180 -10.37 -4.93 -32.61
C LEU A 180 -10.70 -5.68 -33.92
N ALA A 181 -10.34 -5.08 -35.05
CA ALA A 181 -10.49 -5.73 -36.34
C ALA A 181 -9.72 -7.06 -36.38
N ARG A 182 -10.25 -8.08 -37.06
CA ARG A 182 -9.60 -9.40 -37.18
C ARG A 182 -8.19 -9.31 -37.79
N ASN A 183 -7.97 -8.37 -38.68
CA ASN A 183 -6.70 -8.10 -39.36
C ASN A 183 -5.96 -6.92 -38.73
N THR A 184 -6.15 -6.66 -37.42
CA THR A 184 -5.43 -5.60 -36.71
C THR A 184 -3.93 -5.75 -36.87
N LEU A 185 -3.22 -4.63 -36.98
CA LEU A 185 -1.76 -4.58 -36.93
C LEU A 185 -1.21 -4.34 -35.53
N THR A 186 -2.08 -4.42 -34.53
CA THR A 186 -1.69 -4.35 -33.10
C THR A 186 -0.74 -5.47 -32.76
N GLU A 187 0.29 -5.17 -31.99
CA GLU A 187 1.33 -6.10 -31.57
C GLU A 187 1.51 -6.06 -30.04
N LYS A 188 2.21 -7.06 -29.53
CA LYS A 188 2.63 -7.08 -28.11
C LYS A 188 3.48 -5.85 -27.82
N SER A 189 3.28 -5.25 -26.62
CA SER A 189 3.91 -4.02 -26.11
C SER A 189 3.38 -2.73 -26.73
N ASP A 190 2.38 -2.77 -27.61
CA ASP A 190 1.69 -1.55 -28.02
C ASP A 190 0.98 -0.90 -26.85
N GLN A 191 1.05 0.44 -26.75
CA GLN A 191 0.37 1.21 -25.74
C GLN A 191 -1.11 1.41 -26.09
N VAL A 192 -1.96 1.31 -25.05
CA VAL A 192 -3.39 1.59 -25.14
C VAL A 192 -3.70 2.82 -24.30
N VAL A 193 -4.46 3.75 -24.90
CA VAL A 193 -4.92 4.98 -24.25
C VAL A 193 -6.43 5.16 -24.46
N THR A 194 -7.06 6.02 -23.68
CA THR A 194 -8.47 6.40 -23.89
C THR A 194 -8.61 7.33 -25.10
N THR A 195 -9.78 7.32 -25.73
CA THR A 195 -10.05 8.18 -26.90
C THR A 195 -10.77 9.48 -26.58
N GLY A 196 -11.34 9.62 -25.37
CA GLY A 196 -12.25 10.71 -25.04
C GLY A 196 -13.67 10.57 -25.59
N LEU A 197 -13.94 9.55 -26.40
CA LEU A 197 -15.25 9.30 -26.98
C LEU A 197 -16.27 8.95 -25.89
N GLY A 198 -17.45 9.55 -25.94
CA GLY A 198 -18.52 9.38 -24.95
C GLY A 198 -18.46 10.39 -23.81
N GLY A 199 -17.40 11.19 -23.66
CA GLY A 199 -17.34 12.29 -22.68
C GLY A 199 -17.28 11.86 -21.21
N VAL A 200 -17.02 10.56 -20.94
CA VAL A 200 -16.87 10.01 -19.57
C VAL A 200 -15.40 10.04 -19.13
N PHE A 201 -14.50 9.79 -20.07
CA PHE A 201 -13.05 9.80 -19.80
C PHE A 201 -12.37 10.85 -20.65
N PRO A 202 -11.39 11.58 -20.12
CA PRO A 202 -10.51 12.41 -20.94
C PRO A 202 -9.82 11.59 -22.04
N ALA A 203 -9.45 12.23 -23.14
CA ALA A 203 -8.62 11.60 -24.15
C ALA A 203 -7.19 11.37 -23.63
N ASP A 204 -6.52 10.39 -24.22
CA ASP A 204 -5.10 10.08 -24.01
C ASP A 204 -4.73 9.68 -22.57
N LEU A 205 -5.67 9.23 -21.71
CA LEU A 205 -5.31 8.59 -20.44
C LEU A 205 -4.63 7.24 -20.74
N LEU A 206 -3.48 7.03 -20.15
CA LEU A 206 -2.75 5.77 -20.27
C LEU A 206 -3.51 4.64 -19.60
N VAL A 207 -3.75 3.53 -20.30
CA VAL A 207 -4.34 2.31 -19.73
C VAL A 207 -3.25 1.30 -19.39
N GLY A 208 -2.43 0.96 -20.38
CA GLY A 208 -1.36 -0.01 -20.23
C GLY A 208 -0.79 -0.45 -21.56
N VAL A 209 -0.25 -1.66 -21.59
CA VAL A 209 0.38 -2.24 -22.77
C VAL A 209 -0.26 -3.57 -23.15
N VAL A 210 -0.33 -3.84 -24.43
CA VAL A 210 -0.81 -5.13 -24.97
C VAL A 210 0.16 -6.23 -24.56
N GLN A 211 -0.35 -7.24 -23.86
CA GLN A 211 0.41 -8.41 -23.46
C GLN A 211 0.33 -9.53 -24.49
N GLU A 212 -0.88 -9.77 -25.02
CA GLU A 212 -1.14 -10.77 -26.05
C GLU A 212 -2.41 -10.42 -26.84
N LEU A 213 -2.57 -11.10 -27.98
CA LEU A 213 -3.76 -11.00 -28.84
C LEU A 213 -4.45 -12.35 -28.90
N VAL A 214 -5.74 -12.38 -28.63
CA VAL A 214 -6.55 -13.61 -28.61
C VAL A 214 -7.71 -13.42 -29.59
N PRO A 215 -7.94 -14.37 -30.52
CA PRO A 215 -9.14 -14.34 -31.36
C PRO A 215 -10.40 -14.42 -30.48
N GLU A 216 -11.38 -13.59 -30.74
CA GLU A 216 -12.67 -13.72 -30.08
C GLU A 216 -13.38 -15.02 -30.49
N VAL A 217 -14.13 -15.62 -29.57
CA VAL A 217 -14.86 -16.89 -29.81
C VAL A 217 -15.74 -16.82 -31.04
N SER A 218 -16.30 -15.65 -31.35
CA SER A 218 -17.11 -15.37 -32.55
C SER A 218 -16.30 -15.46 -33.85
N GLY A 219 -14.97 -15.37 -33.80
CA GLY A 219 -14.05 -15.32 -34.93
C GLY A 219 -14.17 -14.05 -35.79
N LYS A 220 -14.99 -13.06 -35.37
CA LYS A 220 -15.22 -11.81 -36.11
C LYS A 220 -14.27 -10.69 -35.71
N SER A 221 -13.79 -10.71 -34.48
CA SER A 221 -12.90 -9.70 -33.90
C SER A 221 -11.73 -10.32 -33.17
N THR A 222 -10.80 -9.51 -32.77
CA THR A 222 -9.64 -9.84 -31.95
C THR A 222 -9.74 -9.09 -30.62
N ILE A 223 -9.30 -9.71 -29.56
CA ILE A 223 -9.20 -9.15 -28.22
C ILE A 223 -7.72 -8.95 -27.92
N ALA A 224 -7.32 -7.76 -27.49
CA ALA A 224 -6.01 -7.55 -26.93
C ALA A 224 -6.09 -7.62 -25.40
N VAL A 225 -5.36 -8.55 -24.79
CA VAL A 225 -5.17 -8.62 -23.35
C VAL A 225 -4.16 -7.54 -22.94
N ILE A 226 -4.56 -6.67 -22.04
CA ILE A 226 -3.78 -5.50 -21.61
C ILE A 226 -3.26 -5.74 -20.21
N LYS A 227 -1.98 -5.50 -20.02
CA LYS A 227 -1.38 -5.30 -18.71
C LYS A 227 -1.48 -3.83 -18.34
N PRO A 228 -2.30 -3.45 -17.34
CA PRO A 228 -2.38 -2.09 -16.85
C PRO A 228 -1.01 -1.56 -16.43
N GLY A 229 -0.76 -0.28 -16.62
CA GLY A 229 0.51 0.33 -16.21
C GLY A 229 0.66 0.44 -14.70
N THR A 230 -0.46 0.50 -13.97
CA THR A 230 -0.53 0.37 -12.51
C THR A 230 -1.53 -0.72 -12.15
N ASP A 231 -1.16 -1.62 -11.26
CA ASP A 231 -2.04 -2.71 -10.80
C ASP A 231 -3.11 -2.17 -9.83
N PRO A 232 -4.41 -2.17 -10.21
CA PRO A 232 -5.47 -1.65 -9.34
C PRO A 232 -5.61 -2.40 -8.01
N ARG A 233 -5.11 -3.64 -7.92
CA ARG A 233 -5.20 -4.49 -6.72
C ARG A 233 -4.35 -3.97 -5.57
N THR A 234 -3.27 -3.24 -5.85
CA THR A 234 -2.26 -2.83 -4.87
C THR A 234 -2.23 -1.33 -4.59
N VAL A 235 -3.03 -0.55 -5.32
CA VAL A 235 -3.07 0.91 -5.20
C VAL A 235 -3.48 1.33 -3.78
N ARG A 236 -2.77 2.30 -3.22
CA ARG A 236 -3.07 2.91 -1.91
C ARG A 236 -3.44 4.38 -2.02
N HIS A 237 -3.04 5.01 -3.10
CA HIS A 237 -3.27 6.41 -3.39
C HIS A 237 -3.70 6.56 -4.85
N ALA A 238 -4.66 7.43 -5.12
CA ALA A 238 -5.19 7.69 -6.44
C ALA A 238 -5.59 9.15 -6.60
N PHE A 239 -5.72 9.59 -7.84
CA PHE A 239 -6.25 10.90 -8.18
C PHE A 239 -7.60 10.74 -8.88
N ILE A 240 -8.57 11.52 -8.46
CA ILE A 240 -9.89 11.61 -9.10
C ILE A 240 -9.84 12.83 -10.03
N ILE A 241 -10.23 12.65 -11.29
CA ILE A 241 -10.35 13.72 -12.28
C ILE A 241 -11.77 14.26 -12.19
N THR A 242 -11.92 15.45 -11.60
CA THR A 242 -13.23 16.08 -11.35
C THR A 242 -13.69 16.99 -12.49
N SER A 243 -12.78 17.38 -13.37
CA SER A 243 -13.09 18.14 -14.61
C SER A 243 -12.00 18.00 -15.64
N PHE A 244 -12.36 18.04 -16.94
CA PHE A 244 -11.45 17.96 -18.11
C PHE A 244 -12.09 18.58 -19.33
#